data_742669894364030dcc35a4883838d3ab
#
_entry.id   742669894364030dcc35a4883838d3ab
#
_cell.length_a   1.000
_cell.length_b   1.000
_cell.length_c   1.000
_cell.angle_alpha   90.00
_cell.angle_beta   90.00
_cell.angle_gamma   90.00
#
_symmetry.space_group_name_H-M   'P 1'
#
loop_
_entity.id
_entity.type
_entity.pdbx_description
1 polymer ?
#
loop_
_entity_poly.entity_id
_entity_poly.type
_entity_poly.pdbx_seq_one_letter_code
_entity_poly.pdbx_strand_id
1 'polypeptide(L)'
;MKENLKLVMKNAYANISNYKVACIIVMQNNQEVIGVNIENKDGKSGMCAEQVAIANAFSEGFSTKDFKEIHVMGSSKGICMPCFMCRELLHEYFLPDTKVFCYNNRGKCK
;
A
#
# COMPACT_ATOMS: atom_id res chain seq x y z
N MET A 1 9.20 8.49 6.46
CA MET A 1 8.30 7.57 5.72
C MET A 1 7.38 8.29 4.74
N LYS A 2 6.74 9.39 5.14
CA LYS A 2 5.82 10.09 4.22
C LYS A 2 6.49 10.56 2.94
N GLU A 3 7.75 10.95 3.00
CA GLU A 3 8.48 11.41 1.82
C GLU A 3 8.75 10.26 0.86
N ASN A 4 9.06 9.09 1.39
CA ASN A 4 9.24 7.89 0.59
C ASN A 4 7.94 7.49 -0.09
N LEU A 5 6.81 7.59 0.63
CA LEU A 5 5.50 7.30 0.07
C LEU A 5 5.16 8.25 -1.09
N LYS A 6 5.50 9.54 -0.94
CA LYS A 6 5.25 10.51 -2.02
C LYS A 6 6.06 10.19 -3.27
N LEU A 7 7.31 9.74 -3.09
CA LEU A 7 8.15 9.35 -4.21
C LEU A 7 7.60 8.12 -4.92
N VAL A 8 7.20 7.12 -4.14
CA VAL A 8 6.62 5.88 -4.69
C VAL A 8 5.32 6.18 -5.43
N MET A 9 4.50 7.09 -4.89
CA MET A 9 3.20 7.44 -5.46
C MET A 9 3.31 7.95 -6.90
N LYS A 10 4.42 8.56 -7.26
CA LYS A 10 4.63 9.05 -8.63
C LYS A 10 4.57 7.94 -9.67
N ASN A 11 4.80 6.70 -9.26
CA ASN A 11 4.80 5.55 -10.16
C ASN A 11 3.40 4.94 -10.34
N ALA A 12 2.40 5.43 -9.62
CA ALA A 12 1.05 4.89 -9.72
C ALA A 12 0.47 5.11 -11.11
N TYR A 13 -0.24 4.11 -11.62
CA TYR A 13 -0.91 4.18 -12.90
C TYR A 13 -2.41 4.38 -12.66
N ALA A 14 -2.82 5.63 -12.49
CA ALA A 14 -4.18 5.99 -12.09
C ALA A 14 -4.80 6.94 -13.12
N ASN A 15 -4.79 6.56 -14.40
CA ASN A 15 -5.23 7.40 -15.50
C ASN A 15 -6.74 7.59 -15.57
N ILE A 16 -7.51 6.76 -14.85
CA ILE A 16 -8.97 6.83 -14.89
C ILE A 16 -9.50 7.69 -13.74
N SER A 17 -9.13 7.37 -12.51
CA SER A 17 -9.63 8.10 -11.34
C SER A 17 -8.77 9.29 -10.96
N ASN A 18 -7.52 9.33 -11.41
CA ASN A 18 -6.49 10.28 -10.97
C ASN A 18 -6.22 10.21 -9.46
N TYR A 19 -6.67 9.15 -8.81
CA TYR A 19 -6.43 8.93 -7.39
C TYR A 19 -5.27 7.96 -7.22
N LYS A 20 -4.09 8.50 -6.90
CA LYS A 20 -2.87 7.72 -6.75
C LYS A 20 -2.71 7.25 -5.32
N VAL A 21 -2.26 6.03 -5.17
CA VAL A 21 -2.02 5.41 -3.86
C VAL A 21 -0.66 4.75 -3.87
N ALA A 22 0.07 4.91 -2.77
CA ALA A 22 1.34 4.24 -2.55
C ALA A 22 1.27 3.42 -1.28
N CYS A 23 1.99 2.31 -1.28
CA CYS A 23 2.09 1.43 -0.12
C CYS A 23 3.54 1.02 0.07
N ILE A 24 4.02 1.06 1.31
CA ILE A 24 5.33 0.56 1.68
C ILE A 24 5.15 -0.41 2.84
N ILE A 25 5.63 -1.63 2.68
CA ILE A 25 5.64 -2.63 3.74
C ILE A 25 7.06 -2.70 4.29
N VAL A 26 7.20 -2.44 5.59
CA VAL A 26 8.50 -2.54 6.28
C VAL A 26 8.59 -3.94 6.88
N MET A 27 9.67 -4.64 6.56
CA MET A 27 9.90 -6.00 7.04
C MET A 27 10.62 -5.99 8.39
N GLN A 28 10.62 -7.13 9.07
CA GLN A 28 11.30 -7.27 10.36
C GLN A 28 12.80 -6.96 10.27
N ASN A 29 13.41 -7.22 9.11
CA ASN A 29 14.82 -6.89 8.88
C ASN A 29 15.02 -5.45 8.39
N ASN A 30 13.96 -4.62 8.43
CA ASN A 30 13.95 -3.22 8.01
C ASN A 30 14.04 -3.00 6.50
N GLN A 31 13.97 -4.05 5.69
CA GLN A 31 13.82 -3.88 4.24
C GLN A 31 12.42 -3.37 3.94
N GLU A 32 12.30 -2.63 2.84
CA GLU A 32 11.03 -2.06 2.41
C GLU A 32 10.61 -2.65 1.07
N VAL A 33 9.33 -2.97 0.95
CA VAL A 33 8.73 -3.44 -0.31
C VAL A 33 7.63 -2.47 -0.67
N ILE A 34 7.62 -2.03 -1.93
CA ILE A 34 6.72 -0.98 -2.39
C ILE A 34 5.63 -1.51 -3.29
N GLY A 35 4.52 -0.77 -3.35
CA GLY A 35 3.45 -1.02 -4.29
C GLY A 35 2.71 0.27 -4.60
N VAL A 36 2.14 0.34 -5.79
CA VAL A 36 1.31 1.45 -6.23
C VAL A 36 0.05 0.89 -6.87
N ASN A 37 -1.03 1.70 -6.89
CA ASN A 37 -2.23 1.26 -7.55
C ASN A 37 -2.04 1.32 -9.08
N ILE A 38 -2.69 0.36 -9.75
CA ILE A 38 -2.65 0.22 -11.20
C ILE A 38 -4.09 0.06 -11.66
N GLU A 39 -4.54 0.97 -12.53
CA GLU A 39 -5.93 0.95 -13.01
C GLU A 39 -6.00 0.44 -14.44
N ASN A 40 -7.05 -0.29 -14.75
CA ASN A 40 -7.35 -0.74 -16.10
C ASN A 40 -8.62 -0.07 -16.61
N LYS A 41 -8.75 -0.02 -17.93
CA LYS A 41 -9.90 0.63 -18.57
C LYS A 41 -11.24 0.00 -18.18
N ASP A 42 -11.24 -1.29 -17.88
CA ASP A 42 -12.47 -2.00 -17.50
C ASP A 42 -12.89 -1.68 -16.05
N GLY A 43 -12.04 -1.03 -15.29
CA GLY A 43 -12.33 -0.68 -13.91
C GLY A 43 -12.38 -1.87 -12.95
N LYS A 44 -12.08 -3.07 -13.42
CA LYS A 44 -12.20 -4.29 -12.62
C LYS A 44 -10.88 -5.03 -12.45
N SER A 45 -10.01 -4.96 -13.45
CA SER A 45 -8.76 -5.72 -13.45
C SER A 45 -7.62 -4.96 -12.79
N GLY A 46 -7.89 -3.77 -12.29
CA GLY A 46 -6.90 -2.98 -11.60
C GLY A 46 -6.49 -3.59 -10.27
N MET A 47 -5.36 -3.12 -9.73
CA MET A 47 -4.82 -3.59 -8.47
C MET A 47 -4.63 -2.43 -7.52
N CYS A 48 -4.97 -2.64 -6.25
CA CYS A 48 -4.71 -1.67 -5.19
C CYS A 48 -3.23 -1.69 -4.83
N ALA A 49 -2.73 -0.56 -4.31
CA ALA A 49 -1.33 -0.46 -3.91
C ALA A 49 -0.95 -1.54 -2.89
N GLU A 50 -1.83 -1.82 -1.96
CA GLU A 50 -1.59 -2.85 -0.94
C GLU A 50 -1.45 -4.23 -1.55
N GLN A 51 -2.29 -4.55 -2.54
CA GLN A 51 -2.20 -5.83 -3.26
C GLN A 51 -0.87 -5.96 -3.98
N VAL A 52 -0.43 -4.90 -4.65
CA VAL A 52 0.84 -4.90 -5.38
C VAL A 52 2.00 -5.08 -4.41
N ALA A 53 1.98 -4.37 -3.27
CA ALA A 53 3.05 -4.45 -2.29
C ALA A 53 3.13 -5.87 -1.70
N ILE A 54 2.00 -6.47 -1.35
CA ILE A 54 1.96 -7.82 -0.81
C ILE A 54 2.46 -8.83 -1.83
N ALA A 55 2.02 -8.69 -3.09
CA ALA A 55 2.47 -9.58 -4.17
C ALA A 55 3.98 -9.45 -4.37
N ASN A 56 4.50 -8.23 -4.34
CA ASN A 56 5.94 -8.00 -4.47
C ASN A 56 6.70 -8.64 -3.31
N ALA A 57 6.18 -8.53 -2.10
CA ALA A 57 6.83 -9.12 -0.93
C ALA A 57 6.94 -10.64 -1.06
N PHE A 58 5.85 -11.31 -1.44
CA PHE A 58 5.89 -12.75 -1.64
C PHE A 58 6.84 -13.12 -2.79
N SER A 59 6.85 -12.33 -3.85
CA SER A 59 7.75 -12.57 -4.99
C SER A 59 9.22 -12.46 -4.59
N GLU A 60 9.53 -11.63 -3.60
CA GLU A 60 10.88 -11.48 -3.09
C GLU A 60 11.25 -12.51 -2.02
N GLY A 61 10.32 -13.40 -1.68
CA GLY A 61 10.58 -14.49 -0.73
C GLY A 61 10.20 -14.20 0.70
N PHE A 62 9.57 -13.07 0.98
CA PHE A 62 9.09 -12.78 2.33
C PHE A 62 7.84 -13.60 2.65
N SER A 63 7.60 -13.84 3.93
CA SER A 63 6.38 -14.51 4.41
C SER A 63 5.63 -13.58 5.34
N THR A 64 4.43 -14.00 5.77
CA THR A 64 3.61 -13.17 6.66
C THR A 64 4.31 -12.85 7.99
N LYS A 65 5.21 -13.71 8.45
CA LYS A 65 5.97 -13.48 9.68
C LYS A 65 6.94 -12.31 9.56
N ASP A 66 7.31 -11.95 8.34
CA ASP A 66 8.29 -10.91 8.09
C ASP A 66 7.68 -9.52 8.08
N PHE A 67 6.36 -9.40 8.00
CA PHE A 67 5.67 -8.11 7.90
C PHE A 67 5.65 -7.42 9.27
N LYS A 68 6.29 -6.26 9.34
CA LYS A 68 6.37 -5.47 10.57
C LYS A 68 5.38 -4.32 10.57
N GLU A 69 5.38 -3.51 9.51
CA GLU A 69 4.51 -2.34 9.38
C GLU A 69 4.06 -2.21 7.93
N ILE A 70 2.87 -1.65 7.74
CA ILE A 70 2.42 -1.24 6.42
C ILE A 70 2.04 0.23 6.46
N HIS A 71 2.49 0.97 5.47
CA HIS A 71 2.23 2.40 5.33
C HIS A 71 1.52 2.65 4.01
N VAL A 72 0.38 3.33 4.05
CA VAL A 72 -0.44 3.60 2.85
C VAL A 72 -0.73 5.09 2.79
N MET A 73 -0.51 5.68 1.61
CA MET A 73 -0.78 7.10 1.38
C MET A 73 -1.60 7.25 0.09
N GLY A 74 -2.68 8.04 0.19
CA GLY A 74 -3.48 8.40 -0.98
C GLY A 74 -3.24 9.85 -1.37
N SER A 75 -3.59 10.18 -2.61
CA SER A 75 -3.38 11.53 -3.15
C SER A 75 -4.47 12.53 -2.75
N SER A 76 -5.47 12.12 -1.98
CA SER A 76 -6.53 13.02 -1.52
C SER A 76 -6.15 13.67 -0.19
N LYS A 77 -6.93 14.68 0.21
CA LYS A 77 -6.74 15.36 1.49
C LYS A 77 -7.22 14.51 2.66
N GLY A 78 -8.15 13.60 2.43
CA GLY A 78 -8.62 12.68 3.46
C GLY A 78 -7.60 11.57 3.69
N ILE A 79 -7.63 10.96 4.88
CA ILE A 79 -6.73 9.86 5.17
C ILE A 79 -7.14 8.66 4.33
N CYS A 80 -6.16 8.06 3.67
CA CYS A 80 -6.39 6.92 2.81
C CYS A 80 -6.57 5.66 3.66
N MET A 81 -7.79 5.15 3.69
CA MET A 81 -8.08 3.88 4.36
C MET A 81 -8.08 2.77 3.33
N PRO A 82 -7.61 1.57 3.67
CA PRO A 82 -7.70 0.44 2.75
C PRO A 82 -9.14 0.19 2.32
N CYS A 83 -9.35 -0.17 1.06
CA CYS A 83 -10.68 -0.55 0.58
C CYS A 83 -11.10 -1.87 1.24
N PHE A 84 -12.38 -2.24 1.06
CA PHE A 84 -12.90 -3.46 1.68
C PHE A 84 -12.06 -4.69 1.31
N MET A 85 -11.75 -4.84 0.02
CA MET A 85 -10.94 -5.96 -0.45
C MET A 85 -9.55 -5.96 0.18
N CYS A 86 -8.93 -4.78 0.29
CA CYS A 86 -7.61 -4.68 0.90
C CYS A 86 -7.65 -4.99 2.38
N ARG A 87 -8.73 -4.62 3.07
CA ARG A 87 -8.90 -4.98 4.49
C ARG A 87 -8.92 -6.50 4.67
N GLU A 88 -9.60 -7.22 3.78
CA GLU A 88 -9.63 -8.68 3.83
C GLU A 88 -8.24 -9.25 3.64
N LEU A 89 -7.46 -8.70 2.70
CA LEU A 89 -6.08 -9.14 2.51
C LEU A 89 -5.22 -8.87 3.73
N LEU A 90 -5.42 -7.72 4.38
CA LEU A 90 -4.67 -7.38 5.59
C LEU A 90 -4.98 -8.38 6.71
N HIS A 91 -6.24 -8.76 6.84
CA HIS A 91 -6.63 -9.76 7.85
C HIS A 91 -6.01 -11.12 7.57
N GLU A 92 -5.89 -11.50 6.30
CA GLU A 92 -5.36 -12.82 5.96
C GLU A 92 -3.84 -12.90 6.08
N TYR A 93 -3.14 -11.84 5.62
CA TYR A 93 -1.69 -11.92 5.47
C TYR A 93 -0.91 -11.23 6.58
N PHE A 94 -1.55 -10.38 7.37
CA PHE A 94 -0.86 -9.64 8.42
C PHE A 94 -1.20 -10.23 9.79
N LEU A 95 -0.15 -10.39 10.61
CA LEU A 95 -0.32 -10.84 11.99
C LEU A 95 -0.90 -9.71 12.83
N PRO A 96 -1.51 -10.02 13.99
CA PRO A 96 -2.07 -8.99 14.87
C PRO A 96 -1.05 -7.93 15.29
N ASP A 97 0.24 -8.27 15.30
CA ASP A 97 1.30 -7.33 15.68
C ASP A 97 1.70 -6.38 14.56
N THR A 98 1.26 -6.64 13.33
CA THR A 98 1.60 -5.78 12.20
C THR A 98 0.84 -4.47 12.33
N LYS A 99 1.59 -3.36 12.32
CA LYS A 99 0.99 -2.03 12.46
C LYS A 99 0.63 -1.44 11.10
N VAL A 100 -0.52 -0.79 11.03
CA VAL A 100 -1.01 -0.17 9.81
C VAL A 100 -1.06 1.35 10.01
N PHE A 101 -0.39 2.08 9.13
CA PHE A 101 -0.34 3.55 9.15
C PHE A 101 -0.94 4.09 7.86
N CYS A 102 -1.93 4.96 7.98
CA CYS A 102 -2.60 5.57 6.84
C CYS A 102 -2.32 7.06 6.81
N TYR A 103 -1.97 7.58 5.62
CA TYR A 103 -1.55 8.97 5.45
C TYR A 103 -2.42 9.65 4.40
N ASN A 104 -2.65 10.96 4.57
CA ASN A 104 -3.23 11.77 3.51
C ASN A 104 -2.12 12.40 2.67
N ASN A 105 -2.49 13.18 1.64
CA ASN A 105 -1.51 13.76 0.73
C ASN A 105 -0.60 14.82 1.39
N ARG A 106 -0.93 15.24 2.62
CA ARG A 106 -0.10 16.16 3.41
C ARG A 106 0.82 15.42 4.36
N GLY A 107 0.76 14.09 4.35
CA GLY A 107 1.57 13.26 5.23
C GLY A 107 1.02 13.11 6.63
N LYS A 108 -0.24 13.49 6.86
CA LYS A 108 -0.87 13.29 8.17
C LYS A 108 -1.17 11.81 8.36
N CYS A 109 -0.77 11.27 9.50
CA CYS A 109 -0.92 9.85 9.82
C CYS A 109 -2.01 9.65 10.87
N LYS A 110 -2.76 8.58 10.68
CA LYS A 110 -3.77 8.18 11.63
C LYS A 110 -3.37 6.90 12.36
#